data_7692bc225576ba9e4d753994e0a29539
#
_entry.id   7692bc225576ba9e4d753994e0a29539
#
_cell.length_a   1.000
_cell.length_b   1.000
_cell.length_c   1.000
_cell.angle_alpha   90.00
_cell.angle_beta   90.00
_cell.angle_gamma   90.00
#
_symmetry.space_group_name_H-M   'P 1'
#
loop_
_entity.id
_entity.type
_entity.pdbx_description
1 polymer ?
#
loop_
_entity_poly.entity_id
_entity_poly.type
_entity_poly.pdbx_seq_one_letter_code
_entity_poly.pdbx_strand_id
1 'polypeptide(L)'
;MRPGMFVLVLLLTVFAAANPLVAQTQPVKNIVIVHGAFADGSGWRGVFDILSAKGYNVTIVQNPLTGLKNDVDATKRILDKQDGPVILVGHSWGGVVITEAGMHEKVAALVYVAAYQPDKGENTLKWATSLPAAPENGILAPDEHGFVYYDKSKFRAGFAADLSKAETDFLFASQQPILGESFATELNDAAWHTKPSYGIVATEDKSINPDVERNMYKRANTKTIEAKGSHLIFASHPDVVARLIITAAGGK
;
A
#
# COMPACT_ATOMS: atom_id res chain seq x y z
N MET A 1 89.93 -7.11 -19.39
CA MET A 1 88.87 -6.43 -18.64
C MET A 1 87.60 -6.38 -19.52
N ARG A 2 86.57 -7.15 -19.15
CA ARG A 2 85.27 -7.17 -19.87
C ARG A 2 84.30 -6.43 -19.03
N PRO A 3 83.45 -5.47 -19.54
CA PRO A 3 82.41 -4.80 -18.77
C PRO A 3 81.21 -5.69 -18.69
N GLY A 4 80.72 -5.91 -17.46
CA GLY A 4 79.48 -6.62 -17.22
C GLY A 4 78.25 -5.74 -17.52
N MET A 5 77.36 -6.32 -18.29
CA MET A 5 76.06 -5.71 -18.68
C MET A 5 75.03 -6.04 -17.60
N PHE A 6 74.63 -5.01 -16.84
CA PHE A 6 73.48 -5.14 -15.87
C PHE A 6 72.15 -5.02 -16.63
N VAL A 7 71.37 -6.07 -16.66
CA VAL A 7 69.99 -6.05 -17.19
C VAL A 7 69.07 -5.67 -16.02
N LEU A 8 68.49 -4.47 -16.15
CA LEU A 8 67.47 -3.98 -15.24
C LEU A 8 66.09 -4.57 -15.63
N VAL A 9 65.59 -5.54 -14.86
CA VAL A 9 64.24 -6.10 -15.07
C VAL A 9 63.21 -5.19 -14.36
N LEU A 10 62.45 -4.46 -15.17
CA LEU A 10 61.35 -3.61 -14.70
C LEU A 10 60.12 -4.49 -14.48
N LEU A 11 59.74 -4.79 -13.21
CA LEU A 11 58.50 -5.46 -12.88
C LEU A 11 57.35 -4.43 -12.97
N LEU A 12 56.50 -4.53 -14.00
CA LEU A 12 55.22 -3.82 -14.07
C LEU A 12 54.20 -4.55 -13.20
N THR A 13 53.88 -3.99 -12.04
CA THR A 13 52.75 -4.40 -11.24
C THR A 13 51.45 -3.83 -11.83
N VAL A 14 50.65 -4.69 -12.48
CA VAL A 14 49.30 -4.32 -12.94
C VAL A 14 48.37 -4.33 -11.73
N PHE A 15 48.00 -3.15 -11.25
CA PHE A 15 46.90 -2.99 -10.29
C PHE A 15 45.58 -3.21 -11.02
N ALA A 16 44.96 -4.39 -10.87
CA ALA A 16 43.58 -4.61 -11.28
C ALA A 16 42.67 -3.87 -10.31
N ALA A 17 42.11 -2.75 -10.76
CA ALA A 17 41.05 -2.07 -10.02
C ALA A 17 39.83 -2.99 -9.98
N ALA A 18 39.58 -3.61 -8.84
CA ALA A 18 38.33 -4.34 -8.56
C ALA A 18 37.20 -3.32 -8.49
N ASN A 19 36.40 -3.22 -9.54
CA ASN A 19 35.14 -2.50 -9.47
C ASN A 19 34.28 -3.20 -8.40
N PRO A 20 33.74 -2.46 -7.38
CA PRO A 20 32.81 -3.07 -6.46
C PRO A 20 31.57 -3.49 -7.26
N LEU A 21 31.32 -4.80 -7.35
CA LEU A 21 30.03 -5.32 -7.80
C LEU A 21 29.00 -4.75 -6.82
N VAL A 22 28.21 -3.77 -7.27
CA VAL A 22 27.00 -3.37 -6.56
C VAL A 22 26.12 -4.60 -6.55
N ALA A 23 26.02 -5.26 -5.41
CA ALA A 23 25.15 -6.41 -5.23
C ALA A 23 23.73 -5.96 -5.60
N GLN A 24 23.20 -6.43 -6.72
CA GLN A 24 21.83 -6.18 -7.13
C GLN A 24 20.95 -6.88 -6.10
N THR A 25 20.36 -6.09 -5.20
CA THR A 25 19.43 -6.64 -4.20
C THR A 25 18.30 -7.33 -4.95
N GLN A 26 18.08 -8.61 -4.63
CA GLN A 26 16.98 -9.37 -5.24
C GLN A 26 15.64 -8.70 -4.91
N PRO A 27 14.70 -8.67 -5.85
CA PRO A 27 13.37 -8.12 -5.59
C PRO A 27 12.71 -8.82 -4.39
N VAL A 28 12.02 -8.05 -3.56
CA VAL A 28 11.20 -8.58 -2.46
C VAL A 28 10.07 -9.40 -3.07
N LYS A 29 9.89 -10.65 -2.63
CA LYS A 29 8.93 -11.58 -3.22
C LYS A 29 7.60 -11.67 -2.49
N ASN A 30 7.56 -11.34 -1.21
CA ASN A 30 6.33 -11.42 -0.43
C ASN A 30 5.56 -10.10 -0.49
N ILE A 31 4.30 -10.18 -0.86
CA ILE A 31 3.36 -9.06 -0.91
C ILE A 31 2.22 -9.37 0.06
N VAL A 32 2.00 -8.47 1.02
CA VAL A 32 0.86 -8.57 1.95
C VAL A 32 -0.07 -7.41 1.68
N ILE A 33 -1.33 -7.70 1.38
CA ILE A 33 -2.35 -6.71 1.00
C ILE A 33 -3.39 -6.59 2.11
N VAL A 34 -3.71 -5.35 2.48
CA VAL A 34 -4.68 -4.98 3.53
C VAL A 34 -5.80 -4.17 2.90
N HIS A 35 -7.02 -4.73 2.89
CA HIS A 35 -8.19 -4.07 2.32
C HIS A 35 -8.70 -2.91 3.20
N GLY A 36 -9.51 -2.04 2.63
CA GLY A 36 -10.15 -0.91 3.31
C GLY A 36 -11.46 -1.27 4.01
N ALA A 37 -12.11 -0.26 4.57
CA ALA A 37 -13.48 -0.34 5.06
C ALA A 37 -14.46 -0.58 3.90
N PHE A 38 -15.63 -1.12 4.19
CA PHE A 38 -16.70 -1.39 3.21
C PHE A 38 -16.29 -2.36 2.08
N ALA A 39 -15.22 -3.12 2.30
CA ALA A 39 -14.66 -4.06 1.35
C ALA A 39 -14.12 -5.28 2.08
N ASP A 40 -13.75 -6.29 1.31
CA ASP A 40 -13.01 -7.45 1.76
C ASP A 40 -11.83 -7.74 0.80
N GLY A 41 -11.19 -8.88 0.96
CA GLY A 41 -10.08 -9.28 0.10
C GLY A 41 -10.47 -9.64 -1.33
N SER A 42 -11.74 -9.88 -1.64
CA SER A 42 -12.18 -10.45 -2.93
C SER A 42 -11.94 -9.51 -4.12
N GLY A 43 -12.06 -8.19 -3.91
CA GLY A 43 -11.82 -7.18 -4.94
C GLY A 43 -10.39 -7.14 -5.46
N TRP A 44 -9.43 -7.73 -4.74
CA TRP A 44 -8.02 -7.75 -5.11
C TRP A 44 -7.63 -8.83 -6.11
N ARG A 45 -8.60 -9.62 -6.61
CA ARG A 45 -8.34 -10.76 -7.49
C ARG A 45 -7.50 -10.39 -8.71
N GLY A 46 -7.77 -9.28 -9.39
CA GLY A 46 -7.00 -8.86 -10.56
C GLY A 46 -5.53 -8.57 -10.27
N VAL A 47 -5.25 -7.87 -9.17
CA VAL A 47 -3.87 -7.59 -8.71
C VAL A 47 -3.18 -8.88 -8.28
N PHE A 48 -3.88 -9.76 -7.55
CA PHE A 48 -3.37 -11.07 -7.14
C PHE A 48 -2.93 -11.91 -8.35
N ASP A 49 -3.76 -12.02 -9.36
CA ASP A 49 -3.48 -12.83 -10.55
C ASP A 49 -2.23 -12.31 -11.30
N ILE A 50 -2.11 -10.99 -11.46
CA ILE A 50 -0.95 -10.35 -12.12
C ILE A 50 0.35 -10.60 -11.34
N LEU A 51 0.33 -10.38 -10.02
CA LEU A 51 1.53 -10.53 -9.19
C LEU A 51 1.95 -11.99 -9.08
N SER A 52 0.98 -12.91 -8.90
CA SER A 52 1.24 -14.36 -8.82
C SER A 52 1.82 -14.91 -10.13
N ALA A 53 1.31 -14.47 -11.28
CA ALA A 53 1.85 -14.84 -12.59
C ALA A 53 3.32 -14.36 -12.79
N LYS A 54 3.74 -13.33 -12.05
CA LYS A 54 5.13 -12.82 -12.04
C LYS A 54 5.99 -13.44 -10.91
N GLY A 55 5.49 -14.46 -10.22
CA GLY A 55 6.23 -15.20 -9.20
C GLY A 55 6.37 -14.46 -7.87
N TYR A 56 5.42 -13.58 -7.52
CA TYR A 56 5.29 -13.02 -6.17
C TYR A 56 4.40 -13.89 -5.30
N ASN A 57 4.74 -13.99 -4.02
CA ASN A 57 3.92 -14.64 -3.01
C ASN A 57 2.95 -13.60 -2.44
N VAL A 58 1.68 -13.70 -2.80
CA VAL A 58 0.67 -12.71 -2.42
C VAL A 58 -0.23 -13.28 -1.33
N THR A 59 -0.35 -12.57 -0.22
CA THR A 59 -1.28 -12.87 0.87
C THR A 59 -2.21 -11.67 1.08
N ILE A 60 -3.51 -11.91 1.17
CA ILE A 60 -4.51 -10.87 1.43
C ILE A 60 -5.01 -11.05 2.86
N VAL A 61 -4.84 -10.02 3.67
CA VAL A 61 -5.34 -9.98 5.05
C VAL A 61 -6.85 -9.79 5.00
N GLN A 62 -7.57 -10.54 5.83
CA GLN A 62 -8.97 -10.28 6.11
C GLN A 62 -9.06 -9.50 7.42
N ASN A 63 -9.23 -8.18 7.30
CA ASN A 63 -9.35 -7.30 8.44
C ASN A 63 -10.68 -7.53 9.14
N PRO A 64 -10.73 -7.66 10.47
CA PRO A 64 -12.00 -7.79 11.19
C PRO A 64 -12.83 -6.49 11.19
N LEU A 65 -12.22 -5.32 10.94
CA LEU A 65 -12.85 -3.99 10.93
C LEU A 65 -13.57 -3.64 12.24
N THR A 66 -13.10 -4.22 13.36
CA THR A 66 -13.65 -4.04 14.71
C THR A 66 -12.77 -3.19 15.61
N GLY A 67 -11.88 -2.39 15.03
CA GLY A 67 -10.96 -1.48 15.72
C GLY A 67 -9.58 -1.48 15.07
N LEU A 68 -8.89 -0.34 15.08
CA LEU A 68 -7.54 -0.20 14.52
C LEU A 68 -6.59 -1.26 15.05
N LYS A 69 -6.57 -1.46 16.37
CA LYS A 69 -5.72 -2.47 17.00
C LYS A 69 -5.97 -3.88 16.45
N ASN A 70 -7.23 -4.25 16.27
CA ASN A 70 -7.59 -5.59 15.80
C ASN A 70 -7.15 -5.83 14.35
N ASP A 71 -7.25 -4.81 13.50
CA ASP A 71 -6.81 -4.85 12.11
C ASP A 71 -5.28 -4.89 12.01
N VAL A 72 -4.59 -4.10 12.85
CA VAL A 72 -3.12 -4.13 12.98
C VAL A 72 -2.64 -5.51 13.44
N ASP A 73 -3.28 -6.08 14.46
CA ASP A 73 -2.94 -7.42 14.98
C ASP A 73 -3.21 -8.52 13.94
N ALA A 74 -4.30 -8.42 13.16
CA ALA A 74 -4.58 -9.33 12.05
C ALA A 74 -3.47 -9.25 10.98
N THR A 75 -3.03 -8.05 10.64
CA THR A 75 -1.96 -7.81 9.69
C THR A 75 -0.63 -8.37 10.22
N LYS A 76 -0.26 -8.09 11.47
CA LYS A 76 0.98 -8.60 12.08
C LYS A 76 1.04 -10.12 12.10
N ARG A 77 -0.07 -10.81 12.41
CA ARG A 77 -0.14 -12.30 12.35
C ARG A 77 0.20 -12.86 10.96
N ILE A 78 -0.16 -12.13 9.89
CA ILE A 78 0.19 -12.53 8.52
C ILE A 78 1.66 -12.20 8.22
N LEU A 79 2.18 -11.06 8.70
CA LEU A 79 3.59 -10.69 8.56
C LEU A 79 4.51 -11.70 9.27
N ASP A 80 4.14 -12.17 10.47
CA ASP A 80 4.89 -13.18 11.21
C ASP A 80 5.11 -14.47 10.41
N LYS A 81 4.13 -14.87 9.60
CA LYS A 81 4.16 -16.09 8.78
C LYS A 81 4.99 -15.96 7.50
N GLN A 82 5.40 -14.76 7.11
CA GLN A 82 6.21 -14.59 5.90
C GLN A 82 7.63 -15.11 6.11
N ASP A 83 8.21 -15.70 5.08
CA ASP A 83 9.55 -16.31 5.10
C ASP A 83 10.70 -15.32 4.83
N GLY A 84 10.38 -14.04 4.60
CA GLY A 84 11.35 -13.00 4.28
C GLY A 84 10.76 -11.60 4.27
N PRO A 85 11.46 -10.63 3.66
CA PRO A 85 10.99 -9.26 3.57
C PRO A 85 9.69 -9.14 2.77
N VAL A 86 8.88 -8.13 3.14
CA VAL A 86 7.51 -7.93 2.67
C VAL A 86 7.32 -6.53 2.10
N ILE A 87 6.61 -6.41 0.98
CA ILE A 87 5.94 -5.17 0.58
C ILE A 87 4.54 -5.19 1.18
N LEU A 88 4.26 -4.24 2.06
CA LEU A 88 2.97 -4.12 2.73
C LEU A 88 2.11 -3.09 2.00
N VAL A 89 0.96 -3.53 1.47
CA VAL A 89 0.06 -2.74 0.61
C VAL A 89 -1.23 -2.46 1.37
N GLY A 90 -1.68 -1.21 1.41
CA GLY A 90 -2.93 -0.81 2.05
C GLY A 90 -3.81 0.03 1.14
N HIS A 91 -5.09 -0.31 1.07
CA HIS A 91 -6.11 0.48 0.37
C HIS A 91 -6.98 1.23 1.39
N SER A 92 -7.29 2.50 1.11
CA SER A 92 -8.25 3.28 1.92
C SER A 92 -7.91 3.24 3.42
N TRP A 93 -8.83 2.73 4.28
CA TRP A 93 -8.58 2.43 5.69
C TRP A 93 -7.38 1.49 5.91
N GLY A 94 -7.14 0.55 5.00
CA GLY A 94 -5.95 -0.30 5.05
C GLY A 94 -4.64 0.48 5.05
N GLY A 95 -4.62 1.70 4.53
CA GLY A 95 -3.48 2.62 4.63
C GLY A 95 -3.18 3.03 6.07
N VAL A 96 -4.22 3.26 6.88
CA VAL A 96 -4.07 3.53 8.32
C VAL A 96 -3.46 2.32 9.02
N VAL A 97 -3.98 1.13 8.71
CA VAL A 97 -3.51 -0.14 9.28
C VAL A 97 -2.03 -0.39 8.94
N ILE A 98 -1.63 -0.21 7.66
CA ILE A 98 -0.24 -0.45 7.26
C ILE A 98 0.71 0.63 7.79
N THR A 99 0.21 1.83 8.07
CA THR A 99 1.02 2.89 8.69
C THR A 99 1.51 2.46 10.08
N GLU A 100 0.68 1.78 10.87
CA GLU A 100 1.07 1.27 12.19
C GLU A 100 1.70 -0.13 12.12
N ALA A 101 1.08 -1.07 11.39
CA ALA A 101 1.61 -2.43 11.24
C ALA A 101 2.97 -2.48 10.53
N GLY A 102 3.27 -1.47 9.71
CA GLY A 102 4.52 -1.34 8.95
C GLY A 102 5.78 -1.19 9.80
N MET A 103 5.64 -0.93 11.11
CA MET A 103 6.76 -0.99 12.07
C MET A 103 7.34 -2.40 12.21
N HIS A 104 6.65 -3.43 11.75
CA HIS A 104 7.10 -4.81 11.77
C HIS A 104 8.44 -4.97 11.02
N GLU A 105 9.37 -5.75 11.59
CA GLU A 105 10.75 -5.90 11.10
C GLU A 105 10.83 -6.41 9.65
N LYS A 106 9.92 -7.32 9.24
CA LYS A 106 9.89 -7.88 7.88
C LYS A 106 9.39 -6.90 6.82
N VAL A 107 8.79 -5.76 7.19
CA VAL A 107 8.30 -4.80 6.22
C VAL A 107 9.46 -4.02 5.62
N ALA A 108 9.67 -4.18 4.31
CA ALA A 108 10.71 -3.51 3.54
C ALA A 108 10.23 -2.18 2.93
N ALA A 109 8.97 -2.10 2.51
CA ALA A 109 8.36 -0.88 1.98
C ALA A 109 6.84 -0.92 2.12
N LEU A 110 6.23 0.27 2.02
CA LEU A 110 4.79 0.51 2.12
C LEU A 110 4.25 0.96 0.77
N VAL A 111 3.05 0.49 0.41
CA VAL A 111 2.33 0.93 -0.79
C VAL A 111 0.91 1.35 -0.41
N TYR A 112 0.58 2.60 -0.64
CA TYR A 112 -0.72 3.20 -0.37
C TYR A 112 -1.53 3.29 -1.67
N VAL A 113 -2.70 2.67 -1.71
CA VAL A 113 -3.57 2.62 -2.89
C VAL A 113 -4.87 3.35 -2.56
N ALA A 114 -5.07 4.56 -3.12
CA ALA A 114 -6.22 5.42 -2.80
C ALA A 114 -6.49 5.41 -1.28
N ALA A 115 -5.50 5.80 -0.46
CA ALA A 115 -5.46 5.43 0.94
C ALA A 115 -5.03 6.57 1.87
N TYR A 116 -5.49 6.50 3.11
CA TYR A 116 -5.01 7.36 4.19
C TYR A 116 -3.57 7.00 4.60
N GLN A 117 -2.77 8.04 4.86
CA GLN A 117 -1.39 7.94 5.37
C GLN A 117 -1.20 8.91 6.55
N PRO A 118 -1.88 8.67 7.67
CA PRO A 118 -1.77 9.54 8.85
C PRO A 118 -0.40 9.42 9.52
N ASP A 119 -0.10 10.37 10.40
CA ASP A 119 1.08 10.36 11.26
C ASP A 119 0.73 9.83 12.66
N LYS A 120 1.74 9.57 13.47
CA LYS A 120 1.59 9.29 14.90
C LYS A 120 0.78 10.39 15.59
N GLY A 121 -0.21 9.98 16.41
CA GLY A 121 -1.14 10.88 17.09
C GLY A 121 -2.21 11.49 16.18
N GLU A 122 -2.26 11.09 14.91
CA GLU A 122 -3.35 11.45 14.00
C GLU A 122 -4.34 10.28 13.85
N ASN A 123 -5.52 10.57 13.36
CA ASN A 123 -6.56 9.60 13.06
C ASN A 123 -7.17 9.84 11.67
N THR A 124 -7.96 8.91 11.21
CA THR A 124 -8.62 8.98 9.90
C THR A 124 -9.61 10.13 9.83
N LEU A 125 -10.37 10.36 10.88
CA LEU A 125 -11.42 11.39 10.91
C LEU A 125 -10.86 12.79 10.66
N LYS A 126 -9.70 13.11 11.24
CA LYS A 126 -8.99 14.37 11.01
C LYS A 126 -8.76 14.63 9.51
N TRP A 127 -8.33 13.61 8.78
CA TRP A 127 -8.04 13.72 7.35
C TRP A 127 -9.30 13.67 6.49
N ALA A 128 -10.24 12.80 6.81
CA ALA A 128 -11.51 12.69 6.08
C ALA A 128 -12.33 13.98 6.11
N THR A 129 -12.19 14.77 7.19
CA THR A 129 -12.91 16.06 7.36
C THR A 129 -12.08 17.28 6.99
N SER A 130 -10.81 17.11 6.56
CA SER A 130 -9.91 18.21 6.23
C SER A 130 -10.26 18.96 4.95
N LEU A 131 -10.96 18.28 4.03
CA LEU A 131 -11.51 18.85 2.79
C LEU A 131 -12.96 18.37 2.60
N PRO A 132 -13.77 19.08 1.81
CA PRO A 132 -15.15 18.70 1.55
C PRO A 132 -15.25 17.30 0.92
N ALA A 133 -16.17 16.48 1.43
CA ALA A 133 -16.52 15.21 0.80
C ALA A 133 -17.25 15.43 -0.54
N ALA A 134 -17.09 14.50 -1.47
CA ALA A 134 -17.85 14.53 -2.72
C ALA A 134 -19.35 14.28 -2.47
N PRO A 135 -20.26 14.88 -3.25
CA PRO A 135 -21.71 14.65 -3.10
C PRO A 135 -22.12 13.18 -3.27
N GLU A 136 -21.34 12.43 -4.03
CA GLU A 136 -21.53 10.99 -4.27
C GLU A 136 -21.09 10.12 -3.08
N ASN A 137 -20.34 10.65 -2.13
CA ASN A 137 -19.91 9.91 -0.94
C ASN A 137 -21.12 9.32 -0.22
N GLY A 138 -21.07 8.03 0.09
CA GLY A 138 -22.18 7.27 0.65
C GLY A 138 -21.89 6.65 2.02
N ILE A 139 -20.86 7.12 2.74
CA ILE A 139 -20.59 6.66 4.10
C ILE A 139 -21.75 7.07 5.01
N LEU A 140 -22.41 6.08 5.65
CA LEU A 140 -23.56 6.31 6.51
C LEU A 140 -23.12 6.69 7.93
N ALA A 141 -24.08 7.20 8.73
CA ALA A 141 -23.86 7.31 10.17
C ALA A 141 -23.77 5.90 10.81
N PRO A 142 -23.08 5.76 11.96
CA PRO A 142 -23.05 4.50 12.69
C PRO A 142 -24.46 4.00 13.03
N ASP A 143 -24.66 2.69 12.95
CA ASP A 143 -25.87 2.04 13.41
C ASP A 143 -25.95 1.95 14.96
N GLU A 144 -26.99 1.29 15.50
CA GLU A 144 -27.19 1.12 16.94
C GLU A 144 -26.09 0.31 17.65
N HIS A 145 -25.27 -0.43 16.88
CA HIS A 145 -24.12 -1.18 17.37
C HIS A 145 -22.78 -0.46 17.10
N GLY A 146 -22.83 0.76 16.55
CA GLY A 146 -21.65 1.57 16.23
C GLY A 146 -20.98 1.24 14.91
N PHE A 147 -21.56 0.35 14.08
CA PHE A 147 -20.98 0.00 12.78
C PHE A 147 -21.44 0.94 11.67
N VAL A 148 -20.49 1.26 10.81
CA VAL A 148 -20.67 2.13 9.65
C VAL A 148 -20.70 1.28 8.38
N TYR A 149 -21.65 1.59 7.50
CA TYR A 149 -21.85 0.97 6.20
C TYR A 149 -21.74 2.00 5.09
N TYR A 150 -21.61 1.53 3.86
CA TYR A 150 -21.75 2.37 2.68
C TYR A 150 -23.16 2.23 2.10
N ASP A 151 -23.80 3.35 1.75
CA ASP A 151 -25.15 3.39 1.16
C ASP A 151 -25.19 2.68 -0.19
N LYS A 152 -26.12 1.72 -0.36
CA LYS A 152 -26.29 0.96 -1.58
C LYS A 152 -26.54 1.82 -2.82
N SER A 153 -27.34 2.87 -2.67
CA SER A 153 -27.71 3.74 -3.79
C SER A 153 -26.55 4.59 -4.28
N LYS A 154 -25.56 4.86 -3.42
CA LYS A 154 -24.37 5.65 -3.69
C LYS A 154 -23.12 4.82 -3.95
N PHE A 155 -23.12 3.50 -3.63
CA PHE A 155 -21.93 2.66 -3.68
C PHE A 155 -21.25 2.70 -5.04
N ARG A 156 -22.03 2.60 -6.14
CA ARG A 156 -21.44 2.69 -7.47
C ARG A 156 -20.84 4.06 -7.74
N ALA A 157 -21.60 5.13 -7.55
CA ALA A 157 -21.16 6.49 -7.91
C ALA A 157 -20.01 6.99 -7.02
N GLY A 158 -20.05 6.66 -5.73
CA GLY A 158 -19.11 7.16 -4.73
C GLY A 158 -17.89 6.24 -4.47
N PHE A 159 -18.00 4.95 -4.80
CA PHE A 159 -16.97 3.97 -4.42
C PHE A 159 -16.38 3.20 -5.62
N ALA A 160 -17.21 2.87 -6.62
CA ALA A 160 -16.88 1.93 -7.70
C ALA A 160 -17.35 2.44 -9.07
N ALA A 161 -17.16 3.74 -9.37
CA ALA A 161 -17.79 4.40 -10.52
C ALA A 161 -17.35 3.84 -11.88
N ASP A 162 -16.16 3.31 -11.97
CA ASP A 162 -15.53 2.78 -13.18
C ASP A 162 -15.61 1.24 -13.30
N LEU A 163 -16.32 0.57 -12.37
CA LEU A 163 -16.63 -0.85 -12.48
C LEU A 163 -17.97 -1.11 -13.17
N SER A 164 -18.12 -2.31 -13.72
CA SER A 164 -19.41 -2.78 -14.24
C SER A 164 -20.46 -2.90 -13.13
N LYS A 165 -21.75 -2.85 -13.52
CA LYS A 165 -22.83 -3.03 -12.53
C LYS A 165 -22.73 -4.38 -11.80
N ALA A 166 -22.39 -5.45 -12.51
CA ALA A 166 -22.29 -6.79 -11.90
C ALA A 166 -21.17 -6.88 -10.85
N GLU A 167 -20.00 -6.31 -11.16
CA GLU A 167 -18.89 -6.23 -10.21
C GLU A 167 -19.24 -5.36 -9.01
N THR A 168 -19.86 -4.20 -9.26
CA THR A 168 -20.30 -3.29 -8.19
C THR A 168 -21.33 -3.94 -7.28
N ASP A 169 -22.31 -4.65 -7.83
CA ASP A 169 -23.34 -5.36 -7.05
C ASP A 169 -22.71 -6.46 -6.18
N PHE A 170 -21.73 -7.20 -6.71
CA PHE A 170 -20.99 -8.22 -5.96
C PHE A 170 -20.18 -7.60 -4.83
N LEU A 171 -19.37 -6.56 -5.12
CA LEU A 171 -18.53 -5.90 -4.12
C LEU A 171 -19.36 -5.20 -3.03
N PHE A 172 -20.53 -4.66 -3.40
CA PHE A 172 -21.47 -4.16 -2.40
C PHE A 172 -22.02 -5.27 -1.50
N ALA A 173 -22.37 -6.42 -2.10
CA ALA A 173 -22.90 -7.55 -1.34
C ALA A 173 -21.87 -8.20 -0.40
N SER A 174 -20.58 -8.08 -0.72
CA SER A 174 -19.47 -8.57 0.10
C SER A 174 -18.89 -7.51 1.03
N GLN A 175 -19.47 -6.28 1.07
CA GLN A 175 -18.95 -5.25 1.96
C GLN A 175 -18.98 -5.71 3.42
N GLN A 176 -17.88 -5.43 4.12
CA GLN A 176 -17.78 -5.61 5.55
C GLN A 176 -17.88 -4.24 6.24
N PRO A 177 -18.81 -4.06 7.21
CA PRO A 177 -18.93 -2.81 7.95
C PRO A 177 -17.72 -2.60 8.85
N ILE A 178 -17.44 -1.34 9.20
CA ILE A 178 -16.37 -0.98 10.11
C ILE A 178 -16.95 -0.37 11.39
N LEU A 179 -16.36 -0.70 12.54
CA LEU A 179 -16.68 -0.03 13.80
C LEU A 179 -16.29 1.44 13.70
N GLY A 180 -17.27 2.35 13.83
CA GLY A 180 -17.10 3.79 13.54
C GLY A 180 -16.04 4.48 14.41
N GLU A 181 -15.86 4.05 15.68
CA GLU A 181 -14.80 4.58 16.53
C GLU A 181 -13.38 4.37 16.00
N SER A 182 -13.20 3.39 15.09
CA SER A 182 -11.91 3.14 14.43
C SER A 182 -11.39 4.38 13.72
N PHE A 183 -12.27 5.17 13.12
CA PHE A 183 -11.89 6.38 12.39
C PHE A 183 -11.36 7.51 13.30
N ALA A 184 -11.74 7.51 14.57
CA ALA A 184 -11.29 8.47 15.57
C ALA A 184 -10.08 7.97 16.38
N THR A 185 -9.69 6.69 16.23
CA THR A 185 -8.55 6.11 16.95
C THR A 185 -7.24 6.67 16.42
N GLU A 186 -6.43 7.23 17.30
CA GLU A 186 -5.11 7.78 16.96
C GLU A 186 -4.07 6.67 16.78
N LEU A 187 -3.14 6.88 15.85
CA LEU A 187 -2.02 5.96 15.61
C LEU A 187 -0.95 6.10 16.70
N ASN A 188 -0.39 4.97 17.11
CA ASN A 188 0.73 4.93 18.06
C ASN A 188 2.08 5.17 17.36
N ASP A 189 2.20 4.78 16.09
CA ASP A 189 3.41 4.89 15.28
C ASP A 189 3.09 5.14 13.80
N ALA A 190 4.09 5.66 13.06
CA ALA A 190 3.97 5.90 11.61
C ALA A 190 5.20 5.37 10.88
N ALA A 191 5.08 4.18 10.29
CA ALA A 191 6.17 3.44 9.67
C ALA A 191 6.82 4.17 8.48
N TRP A 192 6.09 5.07 7.81
CA TRP A 192 6.61 5.84 6.67
C TRP A 192 7.74 6.81 7.05
N HIS A 193 7.97 7.10 8.34
CA HIS A 193 9.16 7.83 8.79
C HIS A 193 10.46 7.04 8.61
N THR A 194 10.37 5.71 8.60
CA THR A 194 11.54 4.83 8.56
C THR A 194 11.56 3.87 7.39
N LYS A 195 10.44 3.70 6.70
CA LYS A 195 10.28 2.79 5.56
C LYS A 195 10.01 3.57 4.27
N PRO A 196 10.61 3.17 3.14
CA PRO A 196 10.23 3.73 1.84
C PRO A 196 8.73 3.57 1.60
N SER A 197 8.08 4.62 1.11
CA SER A 197 6.65 4.59 0.80
C SER A 197 6.39 4.97 -0.65
N TYR A 198 5.38 4.31 -1.22
CA TYR A 198 4.87 4.49 -2.57
C TYR A 198 3.37 4.71 -2.49
N GLY A 199 2.81 5.52 -3.39
CA GLY A 199 1.38 5.83 -3.37
C GLY A 199 0.79 5.97 -4.76
N ILE A 200 -0.48 5.62 -4.89
CA ILE A 200 -1.29 5.93 -6.06
C ILE A 200 -2.52 6.72 -5.63
N VAL A 201 -2.68 7.91 -6.22
CA VAL A 201 -3.87 8.74 -6.10
C VAL A 201 -4.84 8.37 -7.20
N ALA A 202 -6.05 7.96 -6.85
CA ALA A 202 -7.14 7.75 -7.79
C ALA A 202 -7.82 9.10 -8.07
N THR A 203 -7.63 9.65 -9.29
CA THR A 203 -8.01 11.05 -9.55
C THR A 203 -9.51 11.30 -9.64
N GLU A 204 -10.34 10.23 -9.75
CA GLU A 204 -11.80 10.29 -9.75
C GLU A 204 -12.42 9.69 -8.47
N ASP A 205 -11.61 9.55 -7.41
CA ASP A 205 -12.08 9.07 -6.10
C ASP A 205 -13.14 10.03 -5.53
N LYS A 206 -14.27 9.47 -5.08
CA LYS A 206 -15.38 10.18 -4.42
C LYS A 206 -15.57 9.75 -2.96
N SER A 207 -14.81 8.77 -2.49
CA SER A 207 -14.79 8.34 -1.09
C SER A 207 -13.74 9.09 -0.28
N ILE A 208 -12.52 9.20 -0.81
CA ILE A 208 -11.47 10.09 -0.29
C ILE A 208 -11.28 11.20 -1.32
N ASN A 209 -11.29 12.45 -0.87
CA ASN A 209 -10.95 13.55 -1.76
C ASN A 209 -9.49 13.37 -2.20
N PRO A 210 -9.17 13.32 -3.52
CA PRO A 210 -7.81 13.09 -4.01
C PRO A 210 -6.77 14.09 -3.48
N ASP A 211 -7.17 15.31 -3.14
CA ASP A 211 -6.26 16.30 -2.55
C ASP A 211 -5.89 15.97 -1.11
N VAL A 212 -6.72 15.22 -0.38
CA VAL A 212 -6.35 14.68 0.94
C VAL A 212 -5.20 13.69 0.80
N GLU A 213 -5.28 12.76 -0.16
CA GLU A 213 -4.21 11.80 -0.45
C GLU A 213 -2.92 12.53 -0.88
N ARG A 214 -3.02 13.49 -1.82
CA ARG A 214 -1.88 14.31 -2.27
C ARG A 214 -1.18 15.02 -1.11
N ASN A 215 -1.95 15.60 -0.20
CA ASN A 215 -1.41 16.31 0.96
C ASN A 215 -0.65 15.36 1.91
N MET A 216 -1.23 14.20 2.23
CA MET A 216 -0.59 13.20 3.08
C MET A 216 0.68 12.63 2.42
N TYR A 217 0.61 12.25 1.14
CA TYR A 217 1.71 11.65 0.41
C TYR A 217 2.87 12.64 0.20
N LYS A 218 2.56 13.90 -0.08
CA LYS A 218 3.56 14.97 -0.17
C LYS A 218 4.28 15.17 1.17
N ARG A 219 3.53 15.23 2.28
CA ARG A 219 4.10 15.38 3.62
C ARG A 219 5.05 14.23 3.97
N ALA A 220 4.65 13.00 3.65
CA ALA A 220 5.41 11.79 3.92
C ALA A 220 6.56 11.53 2.91
N ASN A 221 6.76 12.41 1.92
CA ASN A 221 7.72 12.21 0.82
C ASN A 221 7.49 10.86 0.10
N THR A 222 6.24 10.44 -0.02
CA THR A 222 5.84 9.20 -0.69
C THR A 222 6.06 9.32 -2.20
N LYS A 223 6.67 8.30 -2.82
CA LYS A 223 6.84 8.22 -4.28
C LYS A 223 5.47 7.98 -4.92
N THR A 224 4.86 9.05 -5.39
CA THR A 224 3.46 9.06 -5.82
C THR A 224 3.31 9.01 -7.32
N ILE A 225 2.36 8.21 -7.80
CA ILE A 225 1.79 8.28 -9.14
C ILE A 225 0.30 8.64 -9.04
N GLU A 226 -0.25 9.17 -10.13
CA GLU A 226 -1.67 9.40 -10.25
C GLU A 226 -2.23 8.59 -11.40
N ALA A 227 -3.44 8.07 -11.24
CA ALA A 227 -4.14 7.38 -12.30
C ALA A 227 -5.63 7.71 -12.28
N LYS A 228 -6.22 7.78 -13.46
CA LYS A 228 -7.66 7.93 -13.61
C LYS A 228 -8.34 6.66 -13.12
N GLY A 229 -9.25 6.80 -12.16
CA GLY A 229 -9.99 5.69 -11.58
C GLY A 229 -10.77 6.13 -10.35
N SER A 230 -11.76 5.32 -9.97
CA SER A 230 -12.55 5.49 -8.75
C SER A 230 -11.80 5.00 -7.51
N HIS A 231 -12.46 5.02 -6.34
CA HIS A 231 -11.87 4.55 -5.08
C HIS A 231 -11.38 3.10 -5.15
N LEU A 232 -12.07 2.22 -5.91
CA LEU A 232 -11.67 0.82 -6.11
C LEU A 232 -10.70 0.65 -7.31
N ILE A 233 -9.77 1.57 -7.50
CA ILE A 233 -8.79 1.57 -8.61
C ILE A 233 -8.03 0.23 -8.74
N PHE A 234 -7.82 -0.50 -7.65
CA PHE A 234 -7.17 -1.81 -7.69
C PHE A 234 -8.02 -2.89 -8.37
N ALA A 235 -9.34 -2.71 -8.42
CA ALA A 235 -10.25 -3.60 -9.12
C ALA A 235 -10.41 -3.21 -10.59
N SER A 236 -10.53 -1.91 -10.88
CA SER A 236 -10.75 -1.39 -12.25
C SER A 236 -9.44 -1.30 -13.06
N HIS A 237 -8.31 -1.00 -12.42
CA HIS A 237 -6.99 -0.84 -13.06
C HIS A 237 -5.92 -1.68 -12.35
N PRO A 238 -6.10 -3.01 -12.23
CA PRO A 238 -5.21 -3.88 -11.45
C PRO A 238 -3.78 -3.89 -11.97
N ASP A 239 -3.57 -3.66 -13.27
CA ASP A 239 -2.25 -3.58 -13.90
C ASP A 239 -1.45 -2.36 -13.44
N VAL A 240 -2.10 -1.20 -13.25
CA VAL A 240 -1.45 0.03 -12.74
C VAL A 240 -0.99 -0.17 -11.31
N VAL A 241 -1.85 -0.73 -10.47
CA VAL A 241 -1.56 -1.00 -9.06
C VAL A 241 -0.46 -2.08 -8.93
N ALA A 242 -0.55 -3.17 -9.70
CA ALA A 242 0.46 -4.22 -9.69
C ALA A 242 1.84 -3.67 -10.11
N ARG A 243 1.94 -2.80 -11.11
CA ARG A 243 3.20 -2.15 -11.51
C ARG A 243 3.80 -1.32 -10.38
N LEU A 244 2.99 -0.55 -9.64
CA LEU A 244 3.48 0.21 -8.49
C LEU A 244 4.04 -0.71 -7.40
N ILE A 245 3.33 -1.81 -7.09
CA ILE A 245 3.78 -2.82 -6.11
C ILE A 245 5.10 -3.46 -6.56
N ILE A 246 5.22 -3.84 -7.83
CA ILE A 246 6.45 -4.40 -8.41
C ILE A 246 7.61 -3.40 -8.31
N THR A 247 7.36 -2.12 -8.59
CA THR A 247 8.36 -1.05 -8.43
C THR A 247 8.82 -0.93 -6.98
N ALA A 248 7.90 -0.96 -6.01
CA ALA A 248 8.22 -0.95 -4.59
C ALA A 248 9.05 -2.17 -4.17
N ALA A 249 8.81 -3.32 -4.81
CA ALA A 249 9.54 -4.57 -4.57
C ALA A 249 10.96 -4.59 -5.19
N GLY A 250 11.36 -3.55 -5.93
CA GLY A 250 12.63 -3.53 -6.67
C GLY A 250 12.60 -4.36 -7.96
N GLY A 251 11.41 -4.77 -8.43
CA GLY A 251 11.19 -5.43 -9.72
C GLY A 251 11.22 -4.46 -10.90
N LYS A 252 11.32 -5.03 -12.10
CA LYS A 252 11.27 -4.28 -13.38
C LYS A 252 10.04 -4.68 -14.17
#